data_94cb4558ed057a34980336c49fa66fed
#
_entry.id   94cb4558ed057a34980336c49fa66fed
#
_cell.length_a   1.000
_cell.length_b   1.000
_cell.length_c   1.000
_cell.angle_alpha   90.00
_cell.angle_beta   90.00
_cell.angle_gamma   90.00
#
_symmetry.space_group_name_H-M   'P 1'
#
loop_
_entity.id
_entity.type
_entity.pdbx_description
1 polymer ?
#
loop_
_entity_poly.entity_id
_entity_poly.type
_entity_poly.pdbx_seq_one_letter_code
_entity_poly.pdbx_strand_id
1 'polypeptide(L)'
;MIRSKLPDVGTTIFTVMSRLAIEHKAINLGQGFPDFDPDPALCALVTRAMAEGHNQYPYMPGVAPLREAIAAKTRELYGHAYDPETEITITSGATEALMATVLAAVNSGDEVVVIEPCYDSYLPAIRLAGGTAVPVPLRAPTEADPYYRIDWQRVRDAITSKTRLLMLNFPHNPTGAVLEESDLDALEAIAV
;
A
#
# COMPACT_ATOMS: atom_id res chain seq x y z
N MET A 1 29.58 -5.70 15.54
CA MET A 1 28.28 -5.09 15.85
C MET A 1 27.53 -4.88 14.53
N ILE A 2 26.31 -5.42 14.40
CA ILE A 2 25.48 -5.25 13.19
C ILE A 2 24.96 -3.81 13.19
N ARG A 3 25.13 -3.10 12.07
CA ARG A 3 24.57 -1.75 11.89
C ARG A 3 23.24 -1.86 11.17
N SER A 4 22.21 -1.15 11.67
CA SER A 4 20.93 -1.02 10.97
C SER A 4 21.11 -0.23 9.67
N LYS A 5 20.45 -0.65 8.61
CA LYS A 5 20.30 0.15 7.38
C LYS A 5 19.29 1.32 7.56
N LEU A 6 18.46 1.24 8.60
CA LEU A 6 17.42 2.21 8.92
C LEU A 6 17.58 2.68 10.38
N PRO A 7 18.66 3.40 10.74
CA PRO A 7 18.94 3.75 12.14
C PRO A 7 17.91 4.69 12.75
N ASP A 8 17.21 5.47 11.90
CA ASP A 8 16.23 6.47 12.32
C ASP A 8 14.79 5.95 12.30
N VAL A 9 14.59 4.68 11.89
CA VAL A 9 13.26 4.05 11.88
C VAL A 9 13.07 3.32 13.21
N GLY A 10 12.17 3.86 14.00
CA GLY A 10 11.82 3.34 15.32
C GLY A 10 10.53 2.50 15.28
N THR A 11 9.92 2.40 16.47
CA THR A 11 8.60 1.78 16.62
C THR A 11 7.53 2.59 15.88
N THR A 12 6.63 1.91 15.17
CA THR A 12 5.56 2.58 14.43
C THR A 12 4.60 3.32 15.35
N ILE A 13 3.98 4.37 14.84
CA ILE A 13 2.96 5.13 15.58
C ILE A 13 1.79 4.22 16.01
N PHE A 14 1.43 3.24 15.21
CA PHE A 14 0.38 2.27 15.52
C PHE A 14 0.70 1.48 16.80
N THR A 15 1.93 0.99 16.93
CA THR A 15 2.38 0.27 18.15
C THR A 15 2.37 1.19 19.37
N VAL A 16 2.82 2.44 19.21
CA VAL A 16 2.85 3.43 20.31
C VAL A 16 1.44 3.73 20.78
N MET A 17 0.53 4.05 19.86
CA MET A 17 -0.86 4.39 20.21
C MET A 17 -1.63 3.21 20.79
N SER A 18 -1.45 2.01 20.24
CA SER A 18 -2.08 0.81 20.79
C SER A 18 -1.61 0.50 22.21
N ARG A 19 -0.31 0.67 22.49
CA ARG A 19 0.22 0.52 23.86
C ARG A 19 -0.39 1.54 24.81
N LEU A 20 -0.45 2.82 24.43
CA LEU A 20 -1.05 3.87 25.24
C LEU A 20 -2.54 3.60 25.50
N ALA A 21 -3.28 3.13 24.51
CA ALA A 21 -4.69 2.76 24.69
C ALA A 21 -4.85 1.65 25.72
N ILE A 22 -3.99 0.63 25.70
CA ILE A 22 -4.00 -0.45 26.70
C ILE A 22 -3.64 0.08 28.10
N GLU A 23 -2.55 0.85 28.23
CA GLU A 23 -2.08 1.43 29.48
C GLU A 23 -3.15 2.30 30.16
N HIS A 24 -3.84 3.10 29.37
CA HIS A 24 -4.88 4.02 29.86
C HIS A 24 -6.31 3.43 29.84
N LYS A 25 -6.46 2.16 29.43
CA LYS A 25 -7.78 1.49 29.24
C LYS A 25 -8.72 2.33 28.37
N ALA A 26 -8.16 2.99 27.36
CA ALA A 26 -8.89 3.83 26.43
C ALA A 26 -9.37 3.02 25.22
N ILE A 27 -10.42 3.51 24.54
CA ILE A 27 -10.84 2.96 23.25
C ILE A 27 -9.76 3.32 22.23
N ASN A 28 -9.22 2.32 21.53
CA ASN A 28 -8.22 2.55 20.49
C ASN A 28 -8.90 2.99 19.20
N LEU A 29 -8.83 4.28 18.92
CA LEU A 29 -9.29 4.88 17.66
C LEU A 29 -8.14 5.14 16.68
N GLY A 30 -6.90 4.79 17.05
CA GLY A 30 -5.72 5.03 16.21
C GLY A 30 -5.48 3.94 15.17
N GLN A 31 -6.18 2.82 15.27
CA GLN A 31 -6.10 1.71 14.31
C GLN A 31 -7.46 1.04 14.17
N GLY A 32 -7.83 0.72 12.93
CA GLY A 32 -9.06 -0.01 12.66
C GLY A 32 -8.92 -1.50 13.03
N PHE A 33 -9.46 -1.87 14.18
CA PHE A 33 -9.65 -3.26 14.57
C PHE A 33 -11.13 -3.62 14.49
N PRO A 34 -11.50 -4.72 13.80
CA PRO A 34 -12.82 -5.29 13.96
C PRO A 34 -13.02 -5.70 15.42
N ASP A 35 -14.17 -5.36 16.01
CA ASP A 35 -14.59 -5.78 17.34
C ASP A 35 -15.58 -6.96 17.29
N PHE A 36 -15.58 -7.65 16.15
CA PHE A 36 -16.41 -8.84 15.87
C PHE A 36 -15.56 -9.96 15.28
N ASP A 37 -15.98 -11.20 15.49
CA ASP A 37 -15.31 -12.38 14.95
C ASP A 37 -15.53 -12.51 13.43
N PRO A 38 -14.60 -13.19 12.72
CA PRO A 38 -14.82 -13.51 11.31
C PRO A 38 -16.02 -14.44 11.13
N ASP A 39 -16.64 -14.37 9.95
CA ASP A 39 -17.77 -15.24 9.62
C ASP A 39 -17.42 -16.72 9.85
N PRO A 40 -18.23 -17.47 10.62
CA PRO A 40 -17.99 -18.88 10.88
C PRO A 40 -17.83 -19.74 9.59
N ALA A 41 -18.50 -19.37 8.49
CA ALA A 41 -18.34 -20.03 7.21
C ALA A 41 -16.91 -19.87 6.67
N LEU A 42 -16.29 -18.69 6.81
CA LEU A 42 -14.89 -18.49 6.43
C LEU A 42 -13.95 -19.36 7.26
N CYS A 43 -14.17 -19.43 8.57
CA CYS A 43 -13.39 -20.29 9.49
C CYS A 43 -13.51 -21.78 9.09
N ALA A 44 -14.73 -22.22 8.73
CA ALA A 44 -14.97 -23.57 8.27
C ALA A 44 -14.26 -23.89 6.94
N LEU A 45 -14.19 -22.94 6.02
CA LEU A 45 -13.43 -23.08 4.76
C LEU A 45 -11.93 -23.27 5.01
N VAL A 46 -11.34 -22.52 5.92
CA VAL A 46 -9.92 -22.68 6.30
C VAL A 46 -9.68 -24.06 6.92
N THR A 47 -10.53 -24.47 7.85
CA THR A 47 -10.44 -25.78 8.49
C THR A 47 -10.54 -26.91 7.46
N ARG A 48 -11.46 -26.78 6.51
CA ARG A 48 -11.65 -27.75 5.42
C ARG A 48 -10.41 -27.81 4.54
N ALA A 49 -9.87 -26.69 4.11
CA ALA A 49 -8.67 -26.65 3.27
C ALA A 49 -7.46 -27.34 3.95
N MET A 50 -7.28 -27.14 5.25
CA MET A 50 -6.25 -27.84 6.02
C MET A 50 -6.49 -29.36 6.07
N ALA A 51 -7.73 -29.79 6.29
CA ALA A 51 -8.11 -31.21 6.36
C ALA A 51 -7.97 -31.90 4.98
N GLU A 52 -8.21 -31.19 3.90
CA GLU A 52 -8.06 -31.67 2.51
C GLU A 52 -6.59 -31.69 2.04
N GLY A 53 -5.63 -31.27 2.86
CA GLY A 53 -4.20 -31.40 2.59
C GLY A 53 -3.57 -30.22 1.86
N HIS A 54 -4.24 -29.07 1.80
CA HIS A 54 -3.66 -27.84 1.24
C HIS A 54 -2.63 -27.19 2.18
N ASN A 55 -1.61 -27.97 2.60
CA ASN A 55 -0.65 -27.58 3.64
C ASN A 55 0.80 -27.55 3.12
N GLN A 56 1.02 -27.72 1.82
CA GLN A 56 2.34 -27.74 1.23
C GLN A 56 2.75 -26.38 0.68
N TYR A 57 4.03 -26.23 0.37
CA TYR A 57 4.55 -25.03 -0.25
C TYR A 57 3.81 -24.71 -1.56
N PRO A 58 3.27 -23.50 -1.70
CA PRO A 58 2.67 -23.10 -2.95
C PRO A 58 3.75 -22.83 -4.01
N TYR A 59 3.34 -22.76 -5.27
CA TYR A 59 4.12 -22.14 -6.33
C TYR A 59 4.46 -20.69 -5.94
N MET A 60 5.67 -20.20 -6.24
CA MET A 60 6.17 -18.90 -5.75
C MET A 60 5.24 -17.71 -6.04
N PRO A 61 4.65 -17.54 -7.24
CA PRO A 61 3.67 -16.49 -7.49
C PRO A 61 2.31 -16.70 -6.81
N GLY A 62 2.11 -17.82 -6.14
CA GLY A 62 0.85 -18.22 -5.50
C GLY A 62 0.13 -19.34 -6.26
N VAL A 63 -0.82 -19.99 -5.58
CA VAL A 63 -1.59 -21.10 -6.17
C VAL A 63 -2.46 -20.61 -7.33
N ALA A 64 -2.50 -21.39 -8.42
CA ALA A 64 -3.22 -21.02 -9.64
C ALA A 64 -4.71 -20.70 -9.41
N PRO A 65 -5.49 -21.47 -8.63
CA PRO A 65 -6.91 -21.16 -8.41
C PRO A 65 -7.14 -19.79 -7.76
N LEU A 66 -6.23 -19.31 -6.89
CA LEU A 66 -6.34 -17.98 -6.29
C LEU A 66 -6.04 -16.88 -7.31
N ARG A 67 -4.99 -17.03 -8.11
CA ARG A 67 -4.62 -16.08 -9.15
C ARG A 67 -5.71 -15.97 -10.23
N GLU A 68 -6.28 -17.11 -10.64
CA GLU A 68 -7.42 -17.17 -11.56
C GLU A 68 -8.67 -16.49 -11.00
N ALA A 69 -8.98 -16.71 -9.72
CA ALA A 69 -10.10 -16.06 -9.04
C ALA A 69 -9.92 -14.53 -8.95
N ILE A 70 -8.69 -14.06 -8.71
CA ILE A 70 -8.36 -12.62 -8.70
C ILE A 70 -8.53 -12.04 -10.11
N ALA A 71 -8.01 -12.70 -11.15
CA ALA A 71 -8.17 -12.25 -12.53
C ALA A 71 -9.64 -12.16 -12.93
N ALA A 72 -10.45 -13.19 -12.59
CA ALA A 72 -11.88 -13.20 -12.86
C ALA A 72 -12.62 -12.06 -12.14
N LYS A 73 -12.33 -11.86 -10.85
CA LYS A 73 -12.92 -10.77 -10.04
C LYS A 73 -12.57 -9.39 -10.59
N THR A 74 -11.31 -9.17 -10.97
CA THR A 74 -10.86 -7.89 -11.52
C THR A 74 -11.55 -7.59 -12.85
N ARG A 75 -11.69 -8.60 -13.71
CA ARG A 75 -12.42 -8.47 -14.98
C ARG A 75 -13.90 -8.15 -14.77
N GLU A 76 -14.53 -8.79 -13.80
CA GLU A 76 -15.95 -8.58 -13.49
C GLU A 76 -16.20 -7.16 -12.92
N LEU A 77 -15.36 -6.71 -11.98
CA LEU A 77 -15.58 -5.45 -11.27
C LEU A 77 -15.05 -4.23 -12.01
N TYR A 78 -13.95 -4.37 -12.76
CA TYR A 78 -13.23 -3.24 -13.35
C TYR A 78 -13.05 -3.33 -14.86
N GLY A 79 -13.55 -4.41 -15.50
CA GLY A 79 -13.46 -4.59 -16.94
C GLY A 79 -12.07 -4.91 -17.49
N HIS A 80 -11.05 -5.03 -16.62
CA HIS A 80 -9.67 -5.32 -17.02
C HIS A 80 -9.33 -6.79 -16.76
N ALA A 81 -8.77 -7.46 -17.79
CA ALA A 81 -8.36 -8.85 -17.72
C ALA A 81 -6.85 -8.97 -17.54
N TYR A 82 -6.42 -9.43 -16.38
CA TYR A 82 -5.02 -9.80 -16.13
C TYR A 82 -4.77 -11.27 -16.52
N ASP A 83 -3.58 -11.55 -17.04
CA ASP A 83 -3.08 -12.92 -17.18
C ASP A 83 -2.69 -13.46 -15.79
N PRO A 84 -3.37 -14.51 -15.28
CA PRO A 84 -3.06 -15.04 -13.95
C PRO A 84 -1.66 -15.66 -13.85
N GLU A 85 -1.02 -16.03 -14.97
CA GLU A 85 0.31 -16.64 -14.95
C GLU A 85 1.45 -15.60 -14.88
N THR A 86 1.29 -14.44 -15.49
CA THR A 86 2.37 -13.47 -15.69
C THR A 86 2.15 -12.12 -15.01
N GLU A 87 0.89 -11.79 -14.64
CA GLU A 87 0.54 -10.46 -14.13
C GLU A 87 0.01 -10.46 -12.69
N ILE A 88 -0.08 -11.65 -12.04
CA ILE A 88 -0.58 -11.76 -10.66
C ILE A 88 0.43 -12.51 -9.80
N THR A 89 0.85 -11.87 -8.71
CA THR A 89 1.69 -12.48 -7.67
C THR A 89 1.02 -12.32 -6.31
N ILE A 90 0.94 -13.40 -5.56
CA ILE A 90 0.41 -13.42 -4.19
C ILE A 90 1.56 -13.16 -3.22
N THR A 91 1.34 -12.25 -2.30
CA THR A 91 2.32 -11.83 -1.29
C THR A 91 1.76 -11.98 0.12
N SER A 92 2.64 -11.98 1.13
CA SER A 92 2.25 -11.96 2.54
C SER A 92 1.80 -10.54 2.95
N GLY A 93 0.65 -10.16 2.42
CA GLY A 93 0.03 -8.85 2.61
C GLY A 93 0.59 -7.76 1.70
N ALA A 94 -0.07 -6.60 1.73
CA ALA A 94 0.30 -5.44 0.92
C ALA A 94 1.69 -4.89 1.26
N THR A 95 2.16 -5.06 2.49
CA THR A 95 3.50 -4.59 2.89
C THR A 95 4.61 -5.32 2.14
N GLU A 96 4.50 -6.63 1.96
CA GLU A 96 5.45 -7.39 1.14
C GLU A 96 5.34 -6.99 -0.34
N ALA A 97 4.13 -6.84 -0.87
CA ALA A 97 3.92 -6.40 -2.25
C ALA A 97 4.59 -5.05 -2.53
N LEU A 98 4.39 -4.07 -1.66
CA LEU A 98 5.00 -2.75 -1.76
C LEU A 98 6.52 -2.82 -1.68
N MET A 99 7.05 -3.57 -0.71
CA MET A 99 8.49 -3.72 -0.55
C MET A 99 9.13 -4.40 -1.75
N ALA A 100 8.54 -5.51 -2.24
CA ALA A 100 9.03 -6.22 -3.41
C ALA A 100 9.00 -5.35 -4.67
N THR A 101 7.91 -4.60 -4.89
CA THR A 101 7.77 -3.69 -6.02
C THR A 101 8.82 -2.59 -5.99
N VAL A 102 9.01 -1.95 -4.82
CA VAL A 102 10.03 -0.90 -4.68
C VAL A 102 11.43 -1.45 -4.92
N LEU A 103 11.77 -2.61 -4.33
CA LEU A 103 13.08 -3.24 -4.53
C LEU A 103 13.32 -3.67 -5.99
N ALA A 104 12.27 -4.06 -6.71
CA ALA A 104 12.38 -4.45 -8.11
C ALA A 104 12.52 -3.27 -9.07
N ALA A 105 11.90 -2.13 -8.75
CA ALA A 105 11.79 -0.99 -9.66
C ALA A 105 12.82 0.13 -9.37
N VAL A 106 13.26 0.29 -8.12
CA VAL A 106 14.08 1.41 -7.67
C VAL A 106 15.54 1.00 -7.49
N ASN A 107 16.43 1.74 -8.12
CA ASN A 107 17.88 1.57 -7.98
C ASN A 107 18.48 2.66 -7.09
N SER A 108 19.74 2.49 -6.72
CA SER A 108 20.47 3.50 -5.97
C SER A 108 20.58 4.80 -6.78
N GLY A 109 20.12 5.89 -6.19
CA GLY A 109 20.10 7.23 -6.78
C GLY A 109 18.80 7.60 -7.52
N ASP A 110 17.87 6.66 -7.68
CA ASP A 110 16.54 6.94 -8.21
C ASP A 110 15.70 7.75 -7.19
N GLU A 111 14.74 8.49 -7.70
CA GLU A 111 13.77 9.25 -6.91
C GLU A 111 12.40 8.61 -6.99
N VAL A 112 11.69 8.64 -5.85
CA VAL A 112 10.31 8.15 -5.76
C VAL A 112 9.43 9.27 -5.20
N VAL A 113 8.48 9.74 -6.00
CA VAL A 113 7.51 10.74 -5.57
C VAL A 113 6.45 10.06 -4.70
N VAL A 114 6.23 10.60 -3.50
CA VAL A 114 5.30 10.05 -2.50
C VAL A 114 4.33 11.12 -2.05
N ILE A 115 3.04 10.82 -2.12
CA ILE A 115 2.01 11.72 -1.61
C ILE A 115 1.94 11.63 -0.07
N GLU A 116 2.02 12.76 0.62
CA GLU A 116 1.96 12.83 2.09
C GLU A 116 0.65 13.46 2.62
N PRO A 117 0.21 12.98 3.82
CA PRO A 117 0.79 11.94 4.66
C PRO A 117 0.74 10.58 3.98
N CYS A 118 1.72 9.69 4.24
CA CYS A 118 1.80 8.40 3.56
C CYS A 118 1.87 7.24 4.55
N TYR A 119 1.64 6.03 4.04
CA TYR A 119 1.80 4.82 4.84
C TYR A 119 3.27 4.67 5.28
N ASP A 120 3.48 4.32 6.53
CA ASP A 120 4.78 4.33 7.20
C ASP A 120 5.83 3.39 6.57
N SER A 121 5.41 2.39 5.80
CA SER A 121 6.32 1.46 5.11
C SER A 121 6.97 2.04 3.85
N TYR A 122 6.44 3.13 3.26
CA TYR A 122 6.92 3.62 1.96
C TYR A 122 8.35 4.16 2.05
N LEU A 123 8.60 5.08 2.96
CA LEU A 123 9.92 5.69 3.11
C LEU A 123 11.02 4.67 3.46
N PRO A 124 10.79 3.75 4.41
CA PRO A 124 11.75 2.68 4.69
C PRO A 124 12.05 1.80 3.47
N ALA A 125 11.03 1.41 2.69
CA ALA A 125 11.22 0.58 1.50
C ALA A 125 12.09 1.30 0.45
N ILE A 126 11.81 2.58 0.16
CA ILE A 126 12.57 3.40 -0.78
C ILE A 126 14.04 3.52 -0.33
N ARG A 127 14.27 3.81 0.95
CA ARG A 127 15.63 3.92 1.51
C ARG A 127 16.40 2.59 1.46
N LEU A 128 15.74 1.46 1.70
CA LEU A 128 16.34 0.12 1.60
C LEU A 128 16.74 -0.24 0.17
N ALA A 129 15.97 0.23 -0.82
CA ALA A 129 16.30 0.12 -2.24
C ALA A 129 17.46 1.04 -2.67
N GLY A 130 17.85 2.01 -1.84
CA GLY A 130 18.88 3.01 -2.16
C GLY A 130 18.31 4.24 -2.89
N GLY A 131 17.00 4.35 -3.01
CA GLY A 131 16.30 5.49 -3.60
C GLY A 131 16.13 6.65 -2.62
N THR A 132 15.69 7.78 -3.15
CA THR A 132 15.35 8.99 -2.40
C THR A 132 13.85 9.27 -2.52
N ALA A 133 13.16 9.37 -1.39
CA ALA A 133 11.75 9.79 -1.39
C ALA A 133 11.66 11.31 -1.63
N VAL A 134 10.77 11.70 -2.54
CA VAL A 134 10.43 13.10 -2.84
C VAL A 134 8.99 13.34 -2.39
N PRO A 135 8.78 13.90 -1.19
CA PRO A 135 7.44 14.06 -0.63
C PRO A 135 6.68 15.20 -1.30
N VAL A 136 5.42 14.94 -1.62
CA VAL A 136 4.47 15.94 -2.11
C VAL A 136 3.27 15.96 -1.16
N PRO A 137 3.14 16.97 -0.30
CA PRO A 137 2.04 17.03 0.64
C PRO A 137 0.72 17.33 -0.06
N LEU A 138 -0.35 16.63 0.34
CA LEU A 138 -1.72 17.00 0.00
C LEU A 138 -2.02 18.44 0.47
N ARG A 139 -2.83 19.15 -0.26
CA ARG A 139 -3.42 20.40 0.24
C ARG A 139 -4.39 20.06 1.36
N ALA A 140 -4.16 20.68 2.52
CA ALA A 140 -5.05 20.50 3.67
C ALA A 140 -6.43 21.15 3.41
N PRO A 141 -7.47 20.65 4.08
CA PRO A 141 -8.80 21.27 4.05
C PRO A 141 -8.76 22.75 4.47
N THR A 142 -9.68 23.52 3.87
CA THR A 142 -9.93 24.94 4.21
C THR A 142 -11.42 25.13 4.46
N GLU A 143 -11.84 26.33 4.89
CA GLU A 143 -13.28 26.64 5.02
C GLU A 143 -14.03 26.57 3.67
N ALA A 144 -13.33 26.85 2.56
CA ALA A 144 -13.92 26.83 1.21
C ALA A 144 -13.90 25.42 0.57
N ASP A 145 -12.94 24.58 0.94
CA ASP A 145 -12.83 23.18 0.47
C ASP A 145 -12.49 22.27 1.67
N PRO A 146 -13.48 21.56 2.21
CA PRO A 146 -13.28 20.75 3.42
C PRO A 146 -12.58 19.41 3.18
N TYR A 147 -12.01 19.20 2.00
CA TYR A 147 -11.36 17.95 1.62
C TYR A 147 -9.86 18.12 1.39
N TYR A 148 -9.11 17.05 1.66
CA TYR A 148 -7.74 16.94 1.18
C TYR A 148 -7.72 16.78 -0.34
N ARG A 149 -6.80 17.48 -1.00
CA ARG A 149 -6.67 17.45 -2.47
C ARG A 149 -5.22 17.24 -2.89
N ILE A 150 -5.02 16.57 -4.03
CA ILE A 150 -3.70 16.52 -4.67
C ILE A 150 -3.44 17.88 -5.34
N ASP A 151 -2.23 18.38 -5.18
CA ASP A 151 -1.71 19.49 -5.99
C ASP A 151 -0.89 18.91 -7.16
N TRP A 152 -1.55 18.69 -8.27
CA TRP A 152 -0.92 18.10 -9.45
C TRP A 152 0.20 18.94 -10.03
N GLN A 153 0.21 20.26 -9.80
CA GLN A 153 1.33 21.10 -10.21
C GLN A 153 2.57 20.75 -9.38
N ARG A 154 2.42 20.61 -8.05
CA ARG A 154 3.53 20.16 -7.19
C ARG A 154 4.00 18.76 -7.52
N VAL A 155 3.10 17.86 -7.91
CA VAL A 155 3.49 16.52 -8.38
C VAL A 155 4.36 16.63 -9.63
N ARG A 156 3.94 17.42 -10.63
CA ARG A 156 4.73 17.66 -11.85
C ARG A 156 6.10 18.29 -11.55
N ASP A 157 6.13 19.28 -10.66
CA ASP A 157 7.36 19.98 -10.28
C ASP A 157 8.34 19.06 -9.51
N ALA A 158 7.82 18.02 -8.85
CA ALA A 158 8.60 17.03 -8.12
C ALA A 158 9.21 15.94 -9.03
N ILE A 159 8.75 15.83 -10.28
CA ILE A 159 9.23 14.83 -11.22
C ILE A 159 10.49 15.34 -11.91
N THR A 160 11.55 14.55 -11.87
CA THR A 160 12.83 14.82 -12.49
C THR A 160 13.24 13.67 -13.41
N SER A 161 14.36 13.79 -14.08
CA SER A 161 14.94 12.69 -14.87
C SER A 161 15.37 11.48 -14.03
N LYS A 162 15.39 11.60 -12.72
CA LYS A 162 15.70 10.52 -11.76
C LYS A 162 14.44 9.86 -11.20
N THR A 163 13.27 10.44 -11.42
CA THR A 163 12.02 9.89 -10.91
C THR A 163 11.73 8.55 -11.55
N ARG A 164 11.62 7.52 -10.72
CA ARG A 164 11.37 6.14 -11.14
C ARG A 164 9.96 5.68 -10.85
N LEU A 165 9.38 6.15 -9.75
CA LEU A 165 8.04 5.80 -9.32
C LEU A 165 7.28 7.04 -8.81
N LEU A 166 5.97 7.02 -9.01
CA LEU A 166 5.00 7.83 -8.31
C LEU A 166 4.12 6.87 -7.48
N MET A 167 4.13 7.01 -6.16
CA MET A 167 3.34 6.16 -5.26
C MET A 167 2.05 6.86 -4.87
N LEU A 168 0.92 6.26 -5.27
CA LEU A 168 -0.43 6.71 -5.00
C LEU A 168 -1.19 5.65 -4.20
N ASN A 169 -2.03 6.11 -3.27
CA ASN A 169 -2.91 5.25 -2.47
C ASN A 169 -4.24 5.96 -2.27
N PHE A 170 -5.27 5.57 -3.03
CA PHE A 170 -6.61 6.15 -2.94
C PHE A 170 -7.67 5.05 -2.99
N PRO A 171 -8.74 5.14 -2.19
CA PRO A 171 -9.00 6.12 -1.14
C PRO A 171 -7.80 6.26 -0.18
N HIS A 172 -7.45 7.50 0.15
CA HIS A 172 -6.17 7.83 0.76
C HIS A 172 -6.12 7.46 2.25
N ASN A 173 -5.16 6.64 2.65
CA ASN A 173 -4.84 6.41 4.05
C ASN A 173 -3.70 7.38 4.46
N PRO A 174 -3.90 8.29 5.45
CA PRO A 174 -4.97 8.28 6.46
C PRO A 174 -6.09 9.32 6.27
N THR A 175 -6.11 10.11 5.21
CA THR A 175 -7.02 11.27 5.11
C THR A 175 -8.44 10.94 4.64
N GLY A 176 -8.65 9.77 4.04
CA GLY A 176 -9.92 9.39 3.43
C GLY A 176 -10.23 10.12 2.11
N ALA A 177 -9.30 10.91 1.58
CA ALA A 177 -9.49 11.57 0.29
C ALA A 177 -9.68 10.55 -0.84
N VAL A 178 -10.50 10.91 -1.83
CA VAL A 178 -10.75 10.12 -3.04
C VAL A 178 -10.31 10.91 -4.27
N LEU A 179 -10.02 10.20 -5.35
CA LEU A 179 -9.75 10.83 -6.65
C LEU A 179 -11.05 11.22 -7.33
N GLU A 180 -11.03 12.35 -8.00
CA GLU A 180 -12.05 12.79 -8.94
C GLU A 180 -11.61 12.48 -10.37
N GLU A 181 -12.51 12.57 -11.35
CA GLU A 181 -12.20 12.32 -12.76
C GLU A 181 -11.06 13.21 -13.27
N SER A 182 -11.05 14.48 -12.88
CA SER A 182 -9.97 15.42 -13.19
C SER A 182 -8.61 15.03 -12.62
N ASP A 183 -8.57 14.30 -11.50
CA ASP A 183 -7.33 13.78 -10.95
C ASP A 183 -6.78 12.62 -11.80
N LEU A 184 -7.68 11.80 -12.37
CA LEU A 184 -7.29 10.72 -13.28
C LEU A 184 -6.72 11.29 -14.58
N ASP A 185 -7.35 12.32 -15.15
CA ASP A 185 -6.83 13.03 -16.34
C ASP A 185 -5.43 13.61 -16.09
N ALA A 186 -5.24 14.22 -14.90
CA ALA A 186 -3.95 14.78 -14.53
C ALA A 186 -2.87 13.70 -14.33
N LEU A 187 -3.26 12.54 -13.78
CA LEU A 187 -2.38 11.38 -13.61
C LEU A 187 -1.98 10.78 -14.96
N GLU A 188 -2.95 10.58 -15.86
CA GLU A 188 -2.70 10.08 -17.21
C GLU A 188 -1.69 10.97 -17.95
N ALA A 189 -1.87 12.28 -17.88
CA ALA A 189 -0.95 13.24 -18.50
C ALA A 189 0.48 13.23 -17.92
N ILE A 190 0.69 12.64 -16.75
CA ILE A 190 2.02 12.46 -16.13
C ILE A 190 2.62 11.11 -16.53
N ALA A 191 1.79 10.07 -16.67
CA ALA A 191 2.24 8.69 -16.89
C ALA A 191 2.60 8.38 -18.34
N VAL A 192 2.18 9.20 -19.30
CA VAL A 192 2.45 9.09 -20.75
C VAL A 192 3.62 9.96 -21.16
#